data_0c05e1f247c8b6c7ca46c577d50c337c
#
_entry.id   0c05e1f247c8b6c7ca46c577d50c337c
#
_cell.length_a   1.000
_cell.length_b   1.000
_cell.length_c   1.000
_cell.angle_alpha   90.00
_cell.angle_beta   90.00
_cell.angle_gamma   90.00
#
_symmetry.space_group_name_H-M   'P 1'
#
loop_
_entity.id
_entity.type
_entity.pdbx_description
1 polymer ?
#
loop_
_entity_poly.entity_id
_entity_poly.type
_entity_poly.pdbx_seq_one_letter_code
_entity_poly.pdbx_strand_id
1 'polypeptide(L)'
;MNKHVALGMTGFSLIAVTYGMARFSWGIMLPDIRQAIPFTPEVAGIIAACSYVAYSLSVFLASFLTDRFGPRLPAVLAGISAAIGLVILALAYSPLILATGLFIAGLSSGLASPSLAAAVSKRISAERQTQVNTLINAGTSGGIILSVLVLRVMSGNWRLACIVFAVMALFCLFAVLRTLLRERAEQLRSPPRWRVVLAKSGMFRLLVIAFVSGVASAAWWSFGPELLQRHTGLDSAITHMLWLVSGGAGIAAVFTGSAAKRIGMRGVYCCSLLFMAVSLVSLALSHGFAWWLFPVAALNGAGYVILSGVLLVRGAALAEPSPAAGVSLAFLMLAVGQIVGSVAFGQLYGAIGAAGALVFFSGLSGGLLFISPEGER
;
A
#
# COMPACT_ATOMS: atom_id res chain seq x y z
N MET A 1 -0.38 26.37 -16.42
CA MET A 1 -0.51 25.60 -15.18
C MET A 1 0.77 25.75 -14.36
N ASN A 2 0.65 26.11 -13.11
CA ASN A 2 1.81 26.35 -12.23
C ASN A 2 2.64 25.07 -12.12
N LYS A 3 3.99 25.13 -12.26
CA LYS A 3 4.88 23.94 -12.29
C LYS A 3 4.70 23.00 -11.07
N HIS A 4 4.36 23.57 -9.91
CA HIS A 4 4.11 22.82 -8.69
C HIS A 4 2.83 21.98 -8.77
N VAL A 5 1.75 22.57 -9.34
CA VAL A 5 0.48 21.89 -9.55
C VAL A 5 0.63 20.76 -10.58
N ALA A 6 1.37 21.02 -11.67
CA ALA A 6 1.62 20.01 -12.69
C ALA A 6 2.35 18.78 -12.12
N LEU A 7 3.41 18.98 -11.34
CA LEU A 7 4.15 17.87 -10.70
C LEU A 7 3.27 17.14 -9.68
N GLY A 8 2.53 17.87 -8.84
CA GLY A 8 1.62 17.29 -7.85
C GLY A 8 0.54 16.42 -8.50
N MET A 9 -0.13 16.92 -9.55
CA MET A 9 -1.18 16.16 -10.25
C MET A 9 -0.63 14.95 -11.02
N THR A 10 0.53 15.10 -11.68
CA THR A 10 1.18 13.97 -12.35
C THR A 10 1.61 12.90 -11.33
N GLY A 11 2.16 13.33 -10.19
CA GLY A 11 2.54 12.42 -9.13
C GLY A 11 1.33 11.74 -8.47
N PHE A 12 0.24 12.48 -8.21
CA PHE A 12 -1.03 11.93 -7.77
C PHE A 12 -1.53 10.84 -8.72
N SER A 13 -1.56 11.14 -10.02
CA SER A 13 -2.02 10.18 -11.03
C SER A 13 -1.12 8.94 -11.10
N LEU A 14 0.20 9.10 -11.02
CA LEU A 14 1.14 7.98 -11.03
C LEU A 14 0.96 7.09 -9.79
N ILE A 15 0.82 7.67 -8.59
CA ILE A 15 0.54 6.92 -7.37
C ILE A 15 -0.85 6.27 -7.42
N ALA A 16 -1.88 6.94 -7.95
CA ALA A 16 -3.21 6.35 -8.12
C ALA A 16 -3.17 5.09 -8.97
N VAL A 17 -2.47 5.12 -10.08
CA VAL A 17 -2.32 3.97 -10.97
C VAL A 17 -1.46 2.87 -10.32
N THR A 18 -0.28 3.21 -9.81
CA THR A 18 0.70 2.21 -9.36
C THR A 18 0.32 1.55 -8.02
N TYR A 19 -0.25 2.30 -7.08
CA TYR A 19 -0.71 1.76 -5.79
C TYR A 19 -2.18 1.35 -5.84
N GLY A 20 -3.08 2.25 -6.24
CA GLY A 20 -4.51 1.99 -6.19
C GLY A 20 -4.96 0.93 -7.19
N MET A 21 -4.59 1.11 -8.47
CA MET A 21 -5.09 0.27 -9.55
C MET A 21 -4.22 -0.96 -9.82
N ALA A 22 -2.89 -0.84 -9.78
CA ALA A 22 -2.00 -1.96 -10.10
C ALA A 22 -1.71 -2.89 -8.90
N ARG A 23 -1.78 -2.37 -7.66
CA ARG A 23 -1.45 -3.15 -6.46
C ARG A 23 -2.66 -3.46 -5.60
N PHE A 24 -3.41 -2.45 -5.14
CA PHE A 24 -4.50 -2.66 -4.19
C PHE A 24 -5.81 -3.12 -4.83
N SER A 25 -5.94 -3.04 -6.16
CA SER A 25 -7.10 -3.61 -6.87
C SER A 25 -7.17 -5.13 -6.82
N TRP A 26 -6.04 -5.83 -6.53
CA TRP A 26 -6.03 -7.28 -6.33
C TRP A 26 -7.10 -7.72 -5.33
N GLY A 27 -7.13 -7.10 -4.15
CA GLY A 27 -8.08 -7.48 -3.10
C GLY A 27 -9.53 -7.42 -3.56
N ILE A 28 -9.90 -6.33 -4.25
CA ILE A 28 -11.30 -6.15 -4.71
C ILE A 28 -11.65 -7.05 -5.90
N MET A 29 -10.67 -7.41 -6.74
CA MET A 29 -10.89 -8.31 -7.88
C MET A 29 -10.82 -9.79 -7.50
N LEU A 30 -10.24 -10.14 -6.35
CA LEU A 30 -9.98 -11.52 -5.95
C LEU A 30 -11.24 -12.42 -5.99
N PRO A 31 -12.42 -12.00 -5.50
CA PRO A 31 -13.62 -12.83 -5.59
C PRO A 31 -13.99 -13.21 -7.03
N ASP A 32 -13.98 -12.22 -7.94
CA ASP A 32 -14.34 -12.42 -9.35
C ASP A 32 -13.28 -13.24 -10.09
N ILE A 33 -11.99 -13.01 -9.76
CA ILE A 33 -10.86 -13.80 -10.30
C ILE A 33 -11.01 -15.27 -9.90
N ARG A 34 -11.33 -15.57 -8.63
CA ARG A 34 -11.49 -16.95 -8.15
C ARG A 34 -12.74 -17.65 -8.67
N GLN A 35 -13.74 -16.91 -9.11
CA GLN A 35 -14.86 -17.49 -9.86
C GLN A 35 -14.44 -17.90 -11.27
N ALA A 36 -13.61 -17.10 -11.94
CA ALA A 36 -13.17 -17.34 -13.31
C ALA A 36 -11.99 -18.31 -13.40
N ILE A 37 -11.08 -18.29 -12.43
CA ILE A 37 -9.90 -19.14 -12.35
C ILE A 37 -9.89 -19.73 -10.93
N PRO A 38 -10.38 -20.97 -10.74
CA PRO A 38 -10.42 -21.59 -9.42
C PRO A 38 -9.03 -21.88 -8.87
N PHE A 39 -8.75 -21.42 -7.64
CA PHE A 39 -7.58 -21.77 -6.84
C PHE A 39 -7.86 -21.61 -5.35
N THR A 40 -7.02 -22.22 -4.53
CA THR A 40 -7.20 -22.24 -3.07
C THR A 40 -6.77 -20.93 -2.39
N PRO A 41 -7.17 -20.68 -1.14
CA PRO A 41 -6.73 -19.49 -0.39
C PRO A 41 -5.21 -19.40 -0.24
N GLU A 42 -4.52 -20.54 -0.10
CA GLU A 42 -3.05 -20.60 -0.01
C GLU A 42 -2.40 -20.04 -1.28
N VAL A 43 -2.92 -20.42 -2.45
CA VAL A 43 -2.44 -19.92 -3.75
C VAL A 43 -2.75 -18.42 -3.88
N ALA A 44 -3.93 -17.95 -3.41
CA ALA A 44 -4.27 -16.54 -3.39
C ALA A 44 -3.26 -15.71 -2.56
N GLY A 45 -2.86 -16.24 -1.40
CA GLY A 45 -1.85 -15.62 -0.54
C GLY A 45 -0.47 -15.52 -1.21
N ILE A 46 -0.05 -16.56 -1.91
CA ILE A 46 1.21 -16.56 -2.68
C ILE A 46 1.15 -15.53 -3.82
N ILE A 47 0.06 -15.49 -4.57
CA ILE A 47 -0.12 -14.51 -5.66
C ILE A 47 -0.07 -13.08 -5.11
N ALA A 48 -0.78 -12.80 -4.02
CA ALA A 48 -0.74 -11.49 -3.38
C ALA A 48 0.69 -11.12 -2.92
N ALA A 49 1.42 -12.07 -2.34
CA ALA A 49 2.80 -11.87 -1.88
C ALA A 49 3.73 -11.46 -3.03
N CYS A 50 3.51 -11.93 -4.27
CA CYS A 50 4.32 -11.56 -5.42
C CYS A 50 4.36 -10.04 -5.65
N SER A 51 3.25 -9.34 -5.44
CA SER A 51 3.20 -7.87 -5.55
C SER A 51 4.07 -7.18 -4.49
N TYR A 52 4.05 -7.68 -3.26
CA TYR A 52 4.85 -7.12 -2.17
C TYR A 52 6.34 -7.42 -2.32
N VAL A 53 6.70 -8.61 -2.83
CA VAL A 53 8.09 -8.94 -3.21
C VAL A 53 8.59 -7.99 -4.28
N ALA A 54 7.82 -7.81 -5.35
CA ALA A 54 8.16 -6.91 -6.44
C ALA A 54 8.35 -5.45 -5.96
N TYR A 55 7.42 -4.98 -5.10
CA TYR A 55 7.54 -3.67 -4.46
C TYR A 55 8.85 -3.53 -3.67
N SER A 56 9.16 -4.51 -2.83
CA SER A 56 10.37 -4.48 -1.99
C SER A 56 11.64 -4.42 -2.82
N LEU A 57 11.72 -5.20 -3.89
CA LEU A 57 12.86 -5.19 -4.82
C LEU A 57 12.97 -3.86 -5.59
N SER A 58 11.83 -3.36 -6.07
CA SER A 58 11.80 -2.17 -6.91
C SER A 58 12.06 -0.87 -6.16
N VAL A 59 11.82 -0.79 -4.85
CA VAL A 59 12.21 0.36 -4.01
C VAL A 59 13.73 0.56 -4.02
N PHE A 60 14.52 -0.51 -3.92
CA PHE A 60 15.99 -0.43 -4.01
C PHE A 60 16.43 -0.04 -5.41
N LEU A 61 15.84 -0.68 -6.42
CA LEU A 61 16.12 -0.36 -7.82
C LEU A 61 15.79 1.11 -8.13
N ALA A 62 14.69 1.64 -7.61
CA ALA A 62 14.28 3.03 -7.81
C ALA A 62 15.30 4.00 -7.26
N SER A 63 15.83 3.74 -6.06
CA SER A 63 16.86 4.59 -5.45
C SER A 63 18.12 4.61 -6.31
N PHE A 64 18.61 3.44 -6.71
CA PHE A 64 19.79 3.31 -7.60
C PHE A 64 19.59 4.03 -8.94
N LEU A 65 18.44 3.83 -9.59
CA LEU A 65 18.13 4.46 -10.87
C LEU A 65 17.99 5.98 -10.74
N THR A 66 17.38 6.44 -9.64
CA THR A 66 17.20 7.87 -9.37
C THR A 66 18.54 8.58 -9.18
N ASP A 67 19.45 7.96 -8.44
CA ASP A 67 20.79 8.52 -8.20
C ASP A 67 21.61 8.56 -9.49
N ARG A 68 21.51 7.54 -10.35
CA ARG A 68 22.32 7.42 -11.56
C ARG A 68 21.74 8.14 -12.77
N PHE A 69 20.42 8.15 -12.94
CA PHE A 69 19.74 8.61 -14.17
C PHE A 69 18.70 9.72 -13.89
N GLY A 70 18.55 10.12 -12.64
CA GLY A 70 17.53 11.08 -12.22
C GLY A 70 16.14 10.45 -12.04
N PRO A 71 15.17 11.20 -11.49
CA PRO A 71 13.86 10.69 -11.10
C PRO A 71 12.95 10.30 -12.26
N ARG A 72 13.23 10.81 -13.48
CA ARG A 72 12.38 10.54 -14.65
C ARG A 72 12.38 9.07 -15.06
N LEU A 73 13.55 8.44 -15.13
CA LEU A 73 13.66 7.06 -15.61
C LEU A 73 12.86 6.09 -14.75
N PRO A 74 13.02 6.03 -13.40
CA PRO A 74 12.22 5.10 -12.60
C PRO A 74 10.72 5.46 -12.60
N ALA A 75 10.33 6.73 -12.73
CA ALA A 75 8.91 7.10 -12.88
C ALA A 75 8.31 6.60 -14.21
N VAL A 76 9.08 6.64 -15.29
CA VAL A 76 8.68 6.08 -16.61
C VAL A 76 8.55 4.56 -16.52
N LEU A 77 9.54 3.89 -15.93
CA LEU A 77 9.50 2.44 -15.72
C LEU A 77 8.34 2.02 -14.82
N ALA A 78 7.95 2.85 -13.84
CA ALA A 78 6.76 2.63 -13.03
C ALA A 78 5.47 2.60 -13.87
N GLY A 79 5.29 3.57 -14.76
CA GLY A 79 4.14 3.60 -15.67
C GLY A 79 4.11 2.41 -16.63
N ILE A 80 5.27 2.05 -17.17
CA ILE A 80 5.41 0.90 -18.10
C ILE A 80 5.10 -0.42 -17.38
N SER A 81 5.68 -0.66 -16.20
CA SER A 81 5.44 -1.90 -15.44
C SER A 81 4.00 -2.00 -14.96
N ALA A 82 3.36 -0.89 -14.58
CA ALA A 82 1.93 -0.89 -14.28
C ALA A 82 1.09 -1.32 -15.50
N ALA A 83 1.33 -0.71 -16.67
CA ALA A 83 0.58 -1.03 -17.89
C ALA A 83 0.78 -2.49 -18.31
N ILE A 84 2.03 -2.97 -18.36
CA ILE A 84 2.35 -4.35 -18.76
C ILE A 84 1.75 -5.34 -17.76
N GLY A 85 1.94 -5.13 -16.45
CA GLY A 85 1.41 -6.03 -15.43
C GLY A 85 -0.12 -6.13 -15.47
N LEU A 86 -0.81 -5.01 -15.68
CA LEU A 86 -2.28 -4.97 -15.81
C LEU A 86 -2.77 -5.67 -17.07
N VAL A 87 -2.04 -5.55 -18.21
CA VAL A 87 -2.36 -6.30 -19.43
C VAL A 87 -2.17 -7.80 -19.21
N ILE A 88 -1.08 -8.23 -18.57
CA ILE A 88 -0.85 -9.64 -18.23
C ILE A 88 -1.96 -10.16 -17.32
N LEU A 89 -2.39 -9.39 -16.32
CA LEU A 89 -3.54 -9.74 -15.47
C LEU A 89 -4.81 -9.90 -16.30
N ALA A 90 -5.12 -8.96 -17.19
CA ALA A 90 -6.31 -9.04 -18.06
C ALA A 90 -6.36 -10.31 -18.93
N LEU A 91 -5.18 -10.76 -19.37
CA LEU A 91 -5.02 -11.94 -20.23
C LEU A 91 -4.80 -13.24 -19.43
N ALA A 92 -4.82 -13.19 -18.10
CA ALA A 92 -4.51 -14.34 -17.27
C ALA A 92 -5.61 -15.43 -17.36
N TYR A 93 -5.18 -16.68 -17.48
CA TYR A 93 -6.01 -17.88 -17.44
C TYR A 93 -5.49 -18.94 -16.45
N SER A 94 -4.43 -18.64 -15.72
CA SER A 94 -3.89 -19.53 -14.71
C SER A 94 -3.33 -18.74 -13.51
N PRO A 95 -3.22 -19.37 -12.33
CA PRO A 95 -2.62 -18.74 -11.14
C PRO A 95 -1.19 -18.23 -11.37
N LEU A 96 -0.40 -18.93 -12.19
CA LEU A 96 0.97 -18.52 -12.50
C LEU A 96 1.03 -17.21 -13.29
N ILE A 97 0.13 -17.04 -14.27
CA ILE A 97 0.05 -15.80 -15.05
C ILE A 97 -0.47 -14.66 -14.18
N LEU A 98 -1.41 -14.92 -13.27
CA LEU A 98 -1.85 -13.93 -12.27
C LEU A 98 -0.68 -13.48 -11.39
N ALA A 99 0.12 -14.42 -10.88
CA ALA A 99 1.29 -14.13 -10.05
C ALA A 99 2.32 -13.28 -10.83
N THR A 100 2.58 -13.64 -12.09
CA THR A 100 3.49 -12.89 -12.98
C THR A 100 2.99 -11.48 -13.25
N GLY A 101 1.70 -11.34 -13.60
CA GLY A 101 1.08 -10.03 -13.83
C GLY A 101 1.12 -9.15 -12.59
N LEU A 102 0.79 -9.72 -11.43
CA LEU A 102 0.79 -9.00 -10.16
C LEU A 102 2.21 -8.65 -9.69
N PHE A 103 3.20 -9.50 -9.96
CA PHE A 103 4.61 -9.20 -9.73
C PHE A 103 5.07 -7.99 -10.56
N ILE A 104 4.82 -8.01 -11.87
CA ILE A 104 5.21 -6.91 -12.77
C ILE A 104 4.46 -5.62 -12.40
N ALA A 105 3.16 -5.71 -12.11
CA ALA A 105 2.36 -4.59 -11.62
C ALA A 105 2.92 -4.03 -10.28
N GLY A 106 3.34 -4.91 -9.38
CA GLY A 106 3.92 -4.55 -8.08
C GLY A 106 5.24 -3.77 -8.18
N LEU A 107 6.07 -4.02 -9.21
CA LEU A 107 7.28 -3.24 -9.45
C LEU A 107 6.97 -1.74 -9.60
N SER A 108 5.83 -1.40 -10.17
CA SER A 108 5.44 -0.03 -10.46
C SER A 108 5.38 0.85 -9.21
N SER A 109 4.80 0.34 -8.13
CA SER A 109 4.61 1.11 -6.90
C SER A 109 5.95 1.40 -6.19
N GLY A 110 6.88 0.45 -6.17
CA GLY A 110 8.20 0.67 -5.60
C GLY A 110 9.09 1.59 -6.43
N LEU A 111 8.90 1.63 -7.75
CA LEU A 111 9.59 2.57 -8.64
C LEU A 111 9.03 4.00 -8.54
N ALA A 112 7.71 4.17 -8.35
CA ALA A 112 7.05 5.45 -8.38
C ALA A 112 7.39 6.33 -7.17
N SER A 113 7.28 5.80 -5.96
CA SER A 113 7.33 6.59 -4.73
C SER A 113 8.68 7.29 -4.50
N PRO A 114 9.85 6.61 -4.55
CA PRO A 114 11.13 7.25 -4.37
C PRO A 114 11.46 8.26 -5.49
N SER A 115 11.07 7.95 -6.74
CA SER A 115 11.31 8.84 -7.88
C SER A 115 10.53 10.14 -7.77
N LEU A 116 9.27 10.09 -7.33
CA LEU A 116 8.46 11.30 -7.13
C LEU A 116 8.95 12.13 -5.95
N ALA A 117 9.34 11.48 -4.84
CA ALA A 117 9.93 12.17 -3.70
C ALA A 117 11.21 12.92 -4.10
N ALA A 118 12.08 12.30 -4.90
CA ALA A 118 13.28 12.94 -5.44
C ALA A 118 12.96 14.10 -6.39
N ALA A 119 11.93 13.95 -7.25
CA ALA A 119 11.50 15.03 -8.14
C ALA A 119 10.95 16.22 -7.37
N VAL A 120 10.19 15.98 -6.29
CA VAL A 120 9.67 17.04 -5.40
C VAL A 120 10.82 17.75 -4.68
N SER A 121 11.75 17.01 -4.08
CA SER A 121 12.88 17.62 -3.34
C SER A 121 13.76 18.51 -4.21
N LYS A 122 13.88 18.20 -5.52
CA LYS A 122 14.70 18.97 -6.47
C LYS A 122 14.00 20.18 -7.05
N ARG A 123 12.67 20.17 -7.16
CA ARG A 123 11.91 21.17 -7.95
C ARG A 123 10.97 22.04 -7.15
N ILE A 124 10.69 21.67 -5.93
CA ILE A 124 9.74 22.35 -5.07
C ILE A 124 10.48 22.97 -3.89
N SER A 125 10.17 24.23 -3.59
CA SER A 125 10.73 24.92 -2.42
C SER A 125 10.38 24.17 -1.12
N ALA A 126 11.27 24.19 -0.12
CA ALA A 126 11.14 23.43 1.12
C ALA A 126 9.78 23.62 1.81
N GLU A 127 9.24 24.87 1.77
CA GLU A 127 7.96 25.20 2.41
C GLU A 127 6.77 24.48 1.77
N ARG A 128 6.85 24.11 0.48
CA ARG A 128 5.77 23.49 -0.27
C ARG A 128 5.94 21.98 -0.48
N GLN A 129 7.12 21.43 -0.19
CA GLN A 129 7.39 19.99 -0.40
C GLN A 129 6.41 19.10 0.34
N THR A 130 6.10 19.43 1.59
CA THR A 130 5.14 18.66 2.39
C THR A 130 3.76 18.65 1.74
N GLN A 131 3.28 19.79 1.30
CA GLN A 131 1.96 19.90 0.66
C GLN A 131 1.89 19.09 -0.65
N VAL A 132 2.94 19.18 -1.49
CA VAL A 132 2.98 18.45 -2.77
C VAL A 132 3.10 16.94 -2.53
N ASN A 133 3.93 16.49 -1.59
CA ASN A 133 4.03 15.08 -1.22
C ASN A 133 2.73 14.52 -0.65
N THR A 134 2.01 15.30 0.17
CA THR A 134 0.69 14.90 0.69
C THR A 134 -0.31 14.72 -0.45
N LEU A 135 -0.34 15.65 -1.42
CA LEU A 135 -1.18 15.52 -2.61
C LEU A 135 -0.83 14.26 -3.42
N ILE A 136 0.45 14.01 -3.65
CA ILE A 136 0.94 12.83 -4.38
C ILE A 136 0.50 11.54 -3.67
N ASN A 137 0.69 11.45 -2.35
CA ASN A 137 0.33 10.26 -1.57
C ASN A 137 -1.18 10.03 -1.48
N ALA A 138 -2.00 11.09 -1.53
CA ALA A 138 -3.45 10.98 -1.63
C ALA A 138 -3.91 10.24 -2.91
N GLY A 139 -3.03 10.16 -3.91
CA GLY A 139 -3.23 9.33 -5.10
C GLY A 139 -3.54 7.87 -4.76
N THR A 140 -2.99 7.30 -3.68
CA THR A 140 -3.30 5.93 -3.26
C THR A 140 -4.81 5.76 -3.01
N SER A 141 -5.38 6.60 -2.16
CA SER A 141 -6.83 6.59 -1.88
C SER A 141 -7.65 6.91 -3.14
N GLY A 142 -7.22 7.90 -3.93
CA GLY A 142 -7.86 8.22 -5.21
C GLY A 142 -7.87 7.04 -6.18
N GLY A 143 -6.78 6.29 -6.26
CA GLY A 143 -6.67 5.10 -7.11
C GLY A 143 -7.52 3.93 -6.62
N ILE A 144 -7.64 3.71 -5.31
CA ILE A 144 -8.55 2.70 -4.74
C ILE A 144 -10.00 3.07 -5.06
N ILE A 145 -10.40 4.32 -4.85
CA ILE A 145 -11.74 4.81 -5.17
C ILE A 145 -12.04 4.59 -6.67
N LEU A 146 -11.12 5.01 -7.55
CA LEU A 146 -11.29 4.85 -8.99
C LEU A 146 -11.36 3.37 -9.39
N SER A 147 -10.59 2.48 -8.76
CA SER A 147 -10.65 1.05 -9.06
C SER A 147 -12.02 0.45 -8.74
N VAL A 148 -12.63 0.86 -7.63
CA VAL A 148 -14.01 0.44 -7.27
C VAL A 148 -15.00 0.95 -8.31
N LEU A 149 -14.93 2.22 -8.67
CA LEU A 149 -15.87 2.82 -9.64
C LEU A 149 -15.78 2.14 -11.01
N VAL A 150 -14.55 1.89 -11.49
CA VAL A 150 -14.34 1.19 -12.77
C VAL A 150 -14.90 -0.23 -12.71
N LEU A 151 -14.60 -1.02 -11.68
CA LEU A 151 -15.12 -2.37 -11.51
C LEU A 151 -16.65 -2.39 -11.47
N ARG A 152 -17.27 -1.41 -10.80
CA ARG A 152 -18.73 -1.29 -10.74
C ARG A 152 -19.33 -0.98 -12.11
N VAL A 153 -18.73 -0.05 -12.87
CA VAL A 153 -19.18 0.28 -14.24
C VAL A 153 -18.99 -0.91 -15.19
N MET A 154 -17.92 -1.69 -14.98
CA MET A 154 -17.65 -2.90 -15.79
C MET A 154 -18.43 -4.13 -15.31
N SER A 155 -19.41 -3.99 -14.42
CA SER A 155 -20.27 -5.07 -13.92
C SER A 155 -19.47 -6.28 -13.38
N GLY A 156 -18.37 -6.04 -12.68
CA GLY A 156 -17.51 -7.07 -12.12
C GLY A 156 -16.55 -7.74 -13.12
N ASN A 157 -16.53 -7.29 -14.37
CA ASN A 157 -15.58 -7.81 -15.36
C ASN A 157 -14.16 -7.31 -15.05
N TRP A 158 -13.45 -8.05 -14.19
CA TRP A 158 -12.11 -7.71 -13.73
C TRP A 158 -11.07 -7.65 -14.87
N ARG A 159 -11.25 -8.44 -15.96
CA ARG A 159 -10.35 -8.38 -17.13
C ARG A 159 -10.46 -7.04 -17.85
N LEU A 160 -11.69 -6.62 -18.09
CA LEU A 160 -11.96 -5.33 -18.74
C LEU A 160 -11.50 -4.17 -17.83
N ALA A 161 -11.72 -4.27 -16.52
CA ALA A 161 -11.20 -3.30 -15.57
C ALA A 161 -9.66 -3.19 -15.62
N CYS A 162 -8.94 -4.31 -15.69
CA CYS A 162 -7.48 -4.32 -15.86
C CYS A 162 -7.04 -3.64 -17.17
N ILE A 163 -7.78 -3.82 -18.27
CA ILE A 163 -7.50 -3.12 -19.53
C ILE A 163 -7.71 -1.60 -19.37
N VAL A 164 -8.80 -1.18 -18.73
CA VAL A 164 -9.06 0.24 -18.45
C VAL A 164 -7.95 0.83 -17.58
N PHE A 165 -7.51 0.12 -16.54
CA PHE A 165 -6.39 0.54 -15.69
C PHE A 165 -5.08 0.63 -16.48
N ALA A 166 -4.82 -0.31 -17.40
CA ALA A 166 -3.65 -0.27 -18.27
C ALA A 166 -3.66 0.96 -19.20
N VAL A 167 -4.82 1.29 -19.76
CA VAL A 167 -4.99 2.51 -20.57
C VAL A 167 -4.76 3.76 -19.71
N MET A 168 -5.29 3.81 -18.50
CA MET A 168 -5.02 4.91 -17.57
C MET A 168 -3.53 5.01 -17.21
N ALA A 169 -2.84 3.88 -17.07
CA ALA A 169 -1.39 3.84 -16.86
C ALA A 169 -0.63 4.46 -18.04
N LEU A 170 -1.03 4.19 -19.27
CA LEU A 170 -0.42 4.80 -20.47
C LEU A 170 -0.67 6.30 -20.56
N PHE A 171 -1.87 6.78 -20.22
CA PHE A 171 -2.13 8.23 -20.11
C PHE A 171 -1.27 8.88 -19.03
N CYS A 172 -1.14 8.22 -17.88
CA CYS A 172 -0.27 8.69 -16.81
C CYS A 172 1.21 8.71 -17.24
N LEU A 173 1.67 7.68 -17.95
CA LEU A 173 3.01 7.62 -18.53
C LEU A 173 3.27 8.81 -19.46
N PHE A 174 2.30 9.15 -20.32
CA PHE A 174 2.42 10.33 -21.17
C PHE A 174 2.54 11.62 -20.35
N ALA A 175 1.76 11.78 -19.28
CA ALA A 175 1.86 12.91 -18.37
C ALA A 175 3.23 13.00 -17.69
N VAL A 176 3.78 11.85 -17.23
CA VAL A 176 5.13 11.74 -16.65
C VAL A 176 6.19 12.19 -17.66
N LEU A 177 6.11 11.70 -18.91
CA LEU A 177 7.06 12.07 -19.97
C LEU A 177 7.05 13.57 -20.29
N ARG A 178 5.90 14.25 -20.14
CA ARG A 178 5.73 15.70 -20.37
C ARG A 178 6.15 16.54 -19.17
N THR A 179 5.95 16.05 -17.96
CA THR A 179 6.13 16.83 -16.72
C THR A 179 7.52 16.64 -16.10
N LEU A 180 8.05 15.42 -16.09
CA LEU A 180 9.38 15.15 -15.58
C LEU A 180 10.42 15.34 -16.69
N LEU A 181 11.16 16.44 -16.62
CA LEU A 181 12.24 16.73 -17.56
C LEU A 181 13.40 15.76 -17.36
N ARG A 182 14.21 15.54 -18.43
CA ARG A 182 15.51 14.87 -18.30
C ARG A 182 16.42 15.77 -17.46
N GLU A 183 16.81 15.29 -16.30
CA GLU A 183 17.80 15.93 -15.44
C GLU A 183 19.10 15.14 -15.52
N ARG A 184 20.23 15.85 -15.54
CA ARG A 184 21.53 15.21 -15.33
C ARG A 184 21.57 14.64 -13.92
N ALA A 185 22.07 13.42 -13.78
CA ALA A 185 22.37 12.86 -12.47
C ALA A 185 23.32 13.81 -11.74
N GLU A 186 22.92 14.32 -10.59
CA GLU A 186 23.86 14.94 -9.66
C GLU A 186 24.69 13.83 -9.03
N GLN A 187 26.00 14.11 -8.90
CA GLN A 187 26.94 13.18 -8.30
C GLN A 187 26.42 12.62 -6.97
N LEU A 188 26.58 11.33 -6.83
CA LEU A 188 26.20 10.47 -5.72
C LEU A 188 26.24 11.19 -4.36
N ARG A 189 25.09 11.41 -3.75
CA ARG A 189 25.02 11.52 -2.28
C ARG A 189 25.64 10.25 -1.71
N SER A 190 26.50 10.41 -0.72
CA SER A 190 27.12 9.28 -0.01
C SER A 190 26.08 8.21 0.28
N PRO A 191 26.35 6.92 -0.01
CA PRO A 191 25.36 5.86 0.20
C PRO A 191 24.88 5.90 1.65
N PRO A 192 23.56 5.66 1.88
CA PRO A 192 23.02 5.67 3.24
C PRO A 192 23.83 4.70 4.11
N ARG A 193 24.26 5.16 5.28
CA ARG A 193 25.03 4.34 6.22
C ARG A 193 24.07 3.38 6.96
N TRP A 194 23.54 2.39 6.28
CA TRP A 194 22.57 1.43 6.80
C TRP A 194 22.97 0.80 8.14
N ARG A 195 24.27 0.45 8.29
CA ARG A 195 24.80 -0.09 9.56
C ARG A 195 24.67 0.90 10.72
N VAL A 196 24.85 2.19 10.47
CA VAL A 196 24.71 3.23 11.51
C VAL A 196 23.24 3.38 11.90
N VAL A 197 22.34 3.37 10.92
CA VAL A 197 20.89 3.47 11.19
C VAL A 197 20.38 2.25 11.95
N LEU A 198 20.79 1.04 11.56
CA LEU A 198 20.42 -0.20 12.25
C LEU A 198 20.93 -0.30 13.68
N ALA A 199 22.11 0.32 13.97
CA ALA A 199 22.69 0.34 15.31
C ALA A 199 22.01 1.36 16.26
N LYS A 200 21.10 2.21 15.75
CA LYS A 200 20.40 3.19 16.60
C LYS A 200 19.44 2.51 17.57
N SER A 201 19.49 2.95 18.84
CA SER A 201 18.54 2.51 19.87
C SER A 201 17.09 2.76 19.41
N GLY A 202 16.24 1.74 19.58
CA GLY A 202 14.85 1.80 19.16
C GLY A 202 14.59 1.45 17.69
N MET A 203 15.57 1.45 16.79
CA MET A 203 15.38 1.11 15.39
C MET A 203 14.92 -0.34 15.24
N PHE A 204 15.56 -1.30 15.89
CA PHE A 204 15.16 -2.71 15.85
C PHE A 204 13.70 -2.90 16.28
N ARG A 205 13.28 -2.23 17.36
CA ARG A 205 11.89 -2.26 17.84
C ARG A 205 10.92 -1.69 16.80
N LEU A 206 11.25 -0.58 16.16
CA LEU A 206 10.44 0.00 15.09
C LEU A 206 10.31 -0.96 13.90
N LEU A 207 11.39 -1.65 13.52
CA LEU A 207 11.37 -2.63 12.43
C LEU A 207 10.50 -3.85 12.77
N VAL A 208 10.51 -4.33 14.02
CA VAL A 208 9.60 -5.38 14.49
C VAL A 208 8.16 -4.92 14.43
N ILE A 209 7.86 -3.70 14.91
CA ILE A 209 6.51 -3.10 14.80
C ILE A 209 6.08 -3.03 13.33
N ALA A 210 6.93 -2.53 12.44
CA ALA A 210 6.63 -2.43 11.02
C ALA A 210 6.36 -3.81 10.40
N PHE A 211 7.20 -4.80 10.70
CA PHE A 211 7.04 -6.16 10.21
C PHE A 211 5.71 -6.79 10.66
N VAL A 212 5.44 -6.81 11.97
CA VAL A 212 4.21 -7.43 12.51
C VAL A 212 2.97 -6.68 12.05
N SER A 213 3.02 -5.35 11.94
CA SER A 213 1.94 -4.56 11.36
C SER A 213 1.71 -4.89 9.89
N GLY A 214 2.79 -5.14 9.14
CA GLY A 214 2.71 -5.64 7.77
C GLY A 214 2.01 -6.98 7.70
N VAL A 215 2.41 -7.93 8.55
CA VAL A 215 1.74 -9.24 8.65
C VAL A 215 0.25 -9.05 8.90
N ALA A 216 -0.12 -8.32 9.92
CA ALA A 216 -1.52 -8.14 10.31
C ALA A 216 -2.37 -7.45 9.23
N SER A 217 -1.80 -6.45 8.53
CA SER A 217 -2.51 -5.72 7.49
C SER A 217 -2.81 -6.53 6.23
N ALA A 218 -2.03 -7.58 5.98
CA ALA A 218 -2.18 -8.42 4.79
C ALA A 218 -3.55 -9.11 4.72
N ALA A 219 -4.14 -9.47 5.86
CA ALA A 219 -5.47 -10.07 5.94
C ALA A 219 -6.53 -9.23 5.21
N TRP A 220 -6.56 -7.93 5.48
CA TRP A 220 -7.52 -7.01 4.87
C TRP A 220 -7.14 -6.66 3.43
N TRP A 221 -5.92 -6.21 3.19
CA TRP A 221 -5.53 -5.69 1.89
C TRP A 221 -5.44 -6.76 0.79
N SER A 222 -5.16 -8.01 1.16
CA SER A 222 -5.10 -9.11 0.20
C SER A 222 -6.41 -9.89 0.06
N PHE A 223 -7.22 -9.99 1.14
CA PHE A 223 -8.38 -10.88 1.20
C PHE A 223 -9.69 -10.18 1.64
N GLY A 224 -9.65 -8.92 2.06
CA GLY A 224 -10.81 -8.24 2.64
C GLY A 224 -12.12 -8.40 1.86
N PRO A 225 -12.19 -8.06 0.56
CA PRO A 225 -13.39 -8.25 -0.25
C PRO A 225 -13.83 -9.70 -0.38
N GLU A 226 -12.88 -10.64 -0.48
CA GLU A 226 -13.20 -12.07 -0.48
C GLU A 226 -13.84 -12.52 0.84
N LEU A 227 -13.30 -12.06 1.97
CA LEU A 227 -13.86 -12.34 3.29
C LEU A 227 -15.25 -11.73 3.45
N LEU A 228 -15.47 -10.50 2.96
CA LEU A 228 -16.78 -9.86 2.94
C LEU A 228 -17.80 -10.65 2.12
N GLN A 229 -17.42 -11.25 1.00
CA GLN A 229 -18.33 -12.04 0.18
C GLN A 229 -18.51 -13.46 0.71
N ARG A 230 -17.40 -14.18 0.93
CA ARG A 230 -17.46 -15.62 1.24
C ARG A 230 -17.72 -15.93 2.70
N HIS A 231 -17.20 -15.13 3.62
CA HIS A 231 -17.38 -15.36 5.06
C HIS A 231 -18.68 -14.74 5.56
N THR A 232 -18.99 -13.49 5.15
CA THR A 232 -20.22 -12.83 5.62
C THR A 232 -21.40 -12.99 4.66
N GLY A 233 -21.20 -13.50 3.45
CA GLY A 233 -22.26 -13.71 2.45
C GLY A 233 -22.75 -12.41 1.80
N LEU A 234 -21.97 -11.34 1.82
CA LEU A 234 -22.35 -10.07 1.20
C LEU A 234 -22.27 -10.13 -0.33
N ASP A 235 -23.13 -9.41 -0.99
CA ASP A 235 -23.05 -9.23 -2.43
C ASP A 235 -21.87 -8.34 -2.85
N SER A 236 -21.54 -8.35 -4.13
CA SER A 236 -20.44 -7.56 -4.67
C SER A 236 -20.67 -6.05 -4.56
N ALA A 237 -21.92 -5.58 -4.65
CA ALA A 237 -22.23 -4.15 -4.60
C ALA A 237 -21.93 -3.57 -3.20
N ILE A 238 -22.36 -4.26 -2.14
CA ILE A 238 -22.08 -3.88 -0.75
C ILE A 238 -20.57 -4.00 -0.46
N THR A 239 -19.95 -5.09 -0.92
CA THR A 239 -18.49 -5.29 -0.77
C THR A 239 -17.70 -4.15 -1.42
N HIS A 240 -18.09 -3.71 -2.61
CA HIS A 240 -17.47 -2.57 -3.30
C HIS A 240 -17.63 -1.26 -2.51
N MET A 241 -18.81 -1.03 -1.90
CA MET A 241 -19.04 0.14 -1.05
C MET A 241 -18.16 0.12 0.20
N LEU A 242 -18.05 -1.02 0.87
CA LEU A 242 -17.20 -1.19 2.04
C LEU A 242 -15.72 -0.97 1.70
N TRP A 243 -15.28 -1.46 0.54
CA TRP A 243 -13.92 -1.25 0.08
C TRP A 243 -13.63 0.22 -0.25
N LEU A 244 -14.61 0.91 -0.87
CA LEU A 244 -14.53 2.35 -1.12
C LEU A 244 -14.42 3.14 0.19
N VAL A 245 -15.20 2.78 1.20
CA VAL A 245 -15.13 3.39 2.53
C VAL A 245 -13.78 3.15 3.18
N SER A 246 -13.23 1.94 3.09
CA SER A 246 -11.90 1.61 3.61
C SER A 246 -10.81 2.43 2.92
N GLY A 247 -10.80 2.48 1.59
CA GLY A 247 -9.85 3.28 0.82
C GLY A 247 -9.97 4.78 1.09
N GLY A 248 -11.21 5.30 1.15
CA GLY A 248 -11.51 6.70 1.45
C GLY A 248 -11.13 7.12 2.86
N ALA A 249 -11.29 6.23 3.84
CA ALA A 249 -10.92 6.49 5.24
C ALA A 249 -9.41 6.71 5.43
N GLY A 250 -8.57 6.24 4.49
CA GLY A 250 -7.14 6.55 4.47
C GLY A 250 -6.84 8.05 4.39
N ILE A 251 -7.77 8.87 3.89
CA ILE A 251 -7.64 10.34 3.88
C ILE A 251 -7.53 10.88 5.32
N ALA A 252 -8.09 10.17 6.32
CA ALA A 252 -7.98 10.56 7.72
C ALA A 252 -6.53 10.64 8.23
N ALA A 253 -5.58 10.01 7.54
CA ALA A 253 -4.15 10.13 7.88
C ALA A 253 -3.61 11.57 7.79
N VAL A 254 -4.27 12.45 7.05
CA VAL A 254 -3.94 13.89 7.03
C VAL A 254 -4.03 14.49 8.45
N PHE A 255 -4.89 13.95 9.30
CA PHE A 255 -5.07 14.41 10.67
C PHE A 255 -4.08 13.78 11.67
N THR A 256 -3.22 12.83 11.25
CA THR A 256 -2.25 12.15 12.14
C THR A 256 -1.39 13.13 12.92
N GLY A 257 -0.87 14.17 12.27
CA GLY A 257 -0.06 15.19 12.92
C GLY A 257 -0.82 16.01 13.97
N SER A 258 -2.07 16.35 13.70
CA SER A 258 -2.93 17.08 14.65
C SER A 258 -3.36 16.19 15.82
N ALA A 259 -3.65 14.93 15.56
CA ALA A 259 -3.93 13.94 16.59
C ALA A 259 -2.71 13.70 17.50
N ALA A 260 -1.52 13.60 16.92
CA ALA A 260 -0.27 13.42 17.68
C ALA A 260 0.03 14.59 18.62
N LYS A 261 -0.37 15.82 18.27
CA LYS A 261 -0.27 16.98 19.17
C LYS A 261 -1.21 16.90 20.37
N ARG A 262 -2.36 16.21 20.24
CA ARG A 262 -3.39 16.12 21.31
C ARG A 262 -3.20 14.91 22.22
N ILE A 263 -2.97 13.73 21.64
CA ILE A 263 -2.92 12.45 22.40
C ILE A 263 -1.52 11.82 22.40
N GLY A 264 -0.52 12.53 21.87
CA GLY A 264 0.83 12.01 21.72
C GLY A 264 0.99 10.98 20.59
N MET A 265 2.23 10.74 20.17
CA MET A 265 2.53 9.78 19.10
C MET A 265 2.17 8.34 19.51
N ARG A 266 2.38 7.99 20.80
CA ARG A 266 2.01 6.68 21.34
C ARG A 266 0.49 6.48 21.31
N GLY A 267 -0.28 7.50 21.65
CA GLY A 267 -1.76 7.44 21.57
C GLY A 267 -2.26 7.19 20.16
N VAL A 268 -1.71 7.90 19.17
CA VAL A 268 -2.03 7.70 17.74
C VAL A 268 -1.67 6.28 17.29
N TYR A 269 -0.50 5.79 17.69
CA TYR A 269 -0.06 4.42 17.42
C TYR A 269 -1.04 3.38 18.00
N CYS A 270 -1.36 3.49 19.29
CA CYS A 270 -2.30 2.57 19.93
C CYS A 270 -3.70 2.61 19.29
N CYS A 271 -4.22 3.79 18.96
CA CYS A 271 -5.49 3.93 18.25
C CYS A 271 -5.46 3.23 16.88
N SER A 272 -4.38 3.40 16.11
CA SER A 272 -4.26 2.76 14.80
C SER A 272 -4.27 1.23 14.88
N LEU A 273 -3.57 0.65 15.86
CA LEU A 273 -3.56 -0.79 16.10
C LEU A 273 -4.92 -1.32 16.56
N LEU A 274 -5.58 -0.59 17.47
CA LEU A 274 -6.92 -0.93 17.93
C LEU A 274 -7.93 -0.91 16.77
N PHE A 275 -7.85 0.09 15.89
CA PHE A 275 -8.70 0.16 14.72
C PHE A 275 -8.53 -1.07 13.81
N MET A 276 -7.29 -1.50 13.58
CA MET A 276 -7.01 -2.70 12.81
C MET A 276 -7.47 -3.98 13.54
N ALA A 277 -7.18 -4.11 14.83
CA ALA A 277 -7.55 -5.30 15.61
C ALA A 277 -9.07 -5.45 15.72
N VAL A 278 -9.78 -4.38 16.13
CA VAL A 278 -11.23 -4.38 16.27
C VAL A 278 -11.92 -4.68 14.95
N SER A 279 -11.42 -4.12 13.83
CA SER A 279 -12.03 -4.37 12.53
C SER A 279 -11.90 -5.83 12.09
N LEU A 280 -10.77 -6.49 12.34
CA LEU A 280 -10.57 -7.90 11.98
C LEU A 280 -11.41 -8.83 12.86
N VAL A 281 -11.47 -8.60 14.19
CA VAL A 281 -12.36 -9.37 15.08
C VAL A 281 -13.83 -9.17 14.71
N SER A 282 -14.22 -7.92 14.48
CA SER A 282 -15.59 -7.62 14.08
C SER A 282 -15.99 -8.33 12.79
N LEU A 283 -15.09 -8.40 11.80
CA LEU A 283 -15.31 -9.16 10.59
C LEU A 283 -15.40 -10.67 10.86
N ALA A 284 -14.55 -11.21 11.76
CA ALA A 284 -14.58 -12.62 12.13
C ALA A 284 -15.93 -13.05 12.76
N LEU A 285 -16.57 -12.14 13.49
CA LEU A 285 -17.83 -12.39 14.17
C LEU A 285 -19.07 -12.03 13.32
N SER A 286 -18.87 -11.53 12.11
CA SER A 286 -19.95 -11.08 11.24
C SER A 286 -20.58 -12.23 10.48
N HIS A 287 -21.90 -12.26 10.44
CA HIS A 287 -22.71 -13.15 9.62
C HIS A 287 -23.80 -12.32 8.93
N GLY A 288 -23.71 -12.18 7.62
CA GLY A 288 -24.63 -11.37 6.86
C GLY A 288 -24.34 -9.86 6.91
N PHE A 289 -25.27 -9.09 6.32
CA PHE A 289 -25.15 -7.63 6.26
C PHE A 289 -25.52 -7.00 7.62
N ALA A 290 -24.67 -6.07 8.03
CA ALA A 290 -24.96 -5.20 9.18
C ALA A 290 -24.33 -3.80 8.93
N TRP A 291 -25.05 -2.74 9.31
CA TRP A 291 -24.61 -1.36 9.12
C TRP A 291 -23.28 -1.03 9.77
N TRP A 292 -22.93 -1.70 10.85
CA TRP A 292 -21.66 -1.51 11.56
C TRP A 292 -20.43 -2.00 10.74
N LEU A 293 -20.63 -2.73 9.64
CA LEU A 293 -19.53 -3.09 8.72
C LEU A 293 -18.92 -1.85 8.03
N PHE A 294 -19.68 -0.77 7.83
CA PHE A 294 -19.15 0.48 7.29
C PHE A 294 -18.10 1.13 8.20
N PRO A 295 -18.37 1.41 9.48
CA PRO A 295 -17.34 1.87 10.39
C PRO A 295 -16.20 0.86 10.56
N VAL A 296 -16.44 -0.44 10.53
CA VAL A 296 -15.39 -1.47 10.58
C VAL A 296 -14.43 -1.35 9.39
N ALA A 297 -14.95 -1.21 8.17
CA ALA A 297 -14.15 -1.02 6.98
C ALA A 297 -13.36 0.31 7.03
N ALA A 298 -14.00 1.40 7.51
CA ALA A 298 -13.35 2.68 7.72
C ALA A 298 -12.21 2.61 8.72
N LEU A 299 -12.43 1.95 9.86
CA LEU A 299 -11.43 1.78 10.91
C LEU A 299 -10.21 1.02 10.41
N ASN A 300 -10.40 -0.05 9.61
CA ASN A 300 -9.28 -0.80 9.05
C ASN A 300 -8.44 0.07 8.11
N GLY A 301 -9.07 0.74 7.15
CA GLY A 301 -8.38 1.61 6.20
C GLY A 301 -7.65 2.76 6.89
N ALA A 302 -8.33 3.49 7.79
CA ALA A 302 -7.74 4.57 8.57
C ALA A 302 -6.60 4.06 9.46
N GLY A 303 -6.80 2.95 10.18
CA GLY A 303 -5.80 2.36 11.07
C GLY A 303 -4.49 2.06 10.36
N TYR A 304 -4.54 1.40 9.22
CA TYR A 304 -3.35 1.08 8.43
C TYR A 304 -2.61 2.34 7.94
N VAL A 305 -3.34 3.33 7.40
CA VAL A 305 -2.69 4.53 6.84
C VAL A 305 -2.14 5.44 7.95
N ILE A 306 -2.84 5.56 9.09
CA ILE A 306 -2.35 6.29 10.27
C ILE A 306 -1.09 5.61 10.81
N LEU A 307 -1.08 4.27 10.92
CA LEU A 307 0.08 3.50 11.36
C LEU A 307 1.28 3.71 10.43
N SER A 308 1.05 3.72 9.12
CA SER A 308 2.10 4.04 8.14
C SER A 308 2.67 5.44 8.37
N GLY A 309 1.84 6.42 8.73
CA GLY A 309 2.26 7.76 9.14
C GLY A 309 3.13 7.75 10.40
N VAL A 310 2.78 6.96 11.40
CA VAL A 310 3.60 6.78 12.62
C VAL A 310 4.97 6.19 12.27
N LEU A 311 5.02 5.14 11.44
CA LEU A 311 6.26 4.51 10.99
C LEU A 311 7.15 5.50 10.23
N LEU A 312 6.55 6.35 9.38
CA LEU A 312 7.27 7.39 8.65
C LEU A 312 7.93 8.39 9.61
N VAL A 313 7.15 8.95 10.53
CA VAL A 313 7.64 9.97 11.48
C VAL A 313 8.71 9.39 12.40
N ARG A 314 8.49 8.20 12.95
CA ARG A 314 9.44 7.56 13.87
C ARG A 314 10.69 7.07 13.15
N GLY A 315 10.54 6.49 11.94
CA GLY A 315 11.67 6.07 11.11
C GLY A 315 12.61 7.23 10.77
N ALA A 316 12.02 8.38 10.41
CA ALA A 316 12.79 9.59 10.15
C ALA A 316 13.54 10.10 11.40
N ALA A 317 12.83 10.18 12.53
CA ALA A 317 13.40 10.70 13.78
C ALA A 317 14.53 9.82 14.35
N LEU A 318 14.38 8.49 14.31
CA LEU A 318 15.39 7.56 14.83
C LEU A 318 16.64 7.47 13.96
N ALA A 319 16.55 7.81 12.68
CA ALA A 319 17.64 7.63 11.72
C ALA A 319 18.48 8.90 11.46
N GLU A 320 18.36 9.95 12.26
CA GLU A 320 19.23 11.12 12.08
C GLU A 320 20.73 10.73 12.18
N PRO A 321 21.59 11.23 11.26
CA PRO A 321 21.37 12.27 10.24
C PRO A 321 20.87 11.77 8.87
N SER A 322 20.32 10.56 8.76
CA SER A 322 19.82 9.97 7.49
C SER A 322 18.34 9.58 7.57
N PRO A 323 17.39 10.54 7.76
CA PRO A 323 15.96 10.24 7.97
C PRO A 323 15.34 9.37 6.88
N ALA A 324 15.71 9.60 5.62
CA ALA A 324 15.21 8.81 4.49
C ALA A 324 15.55 7.32 4.60
N ALA A 325 16.72 6.97 5.16
CA ALA A 325 17.12 5.58 5.36
C ALA A 325 16.22 4.88 6.39
N GLY A 326 15.91 5.57 7.51
CA GLY A 326 15.03 5.02 8.54
C GLY A 326 13.61 4.79 8.03
N VAL A 327 13.07 5.75 7.28
CA VAL A 327 11.76 5.61 6.63
C VAL A 327 11.76 4.43 5.66
N SER A 328 12.78 4.34 4.80
CA SER A 328 12.90 3.25 3.83
C SER A 328 12.97 1.88 4.49
N LEU A 329 13.73 1.74 5.60
CA LEU A 329 13.80 0.50 6.36
C LEU A 329 12.46 0.12 6.98
N ALA A 330 11.76 1.07 7.59
CA ALA A 330 10.45 0.82 8.18
C ALA A 330 9.42 0.36 7.14
N PHE A 331 9.35 1.04 5.99
CA PHE A 331 8.43 0.63 4.91
C PHE A 331 8.84 -0.67 4.23
N LEU A 332 10.14 -0.94 4.13
CA LEU A 332 10.62 -2.24 3.64
C LEU A 332 10.17 -3.37 4.58
N MET A 333 10.37 -3.21 5.90
CA MET A 333 9.94 -4.21 6.88
C MET A 333 8.43 -4.38 6.92
N LEU A 334 7.66 -3.29 6.72
CA LEU A 334 6.22 -3.36 6.54
C LEU A 334 5.85 -4.22 5.32
N ALA A 335 6.53 -4.04 4.19
CA ALA A 335 6.29 -4.81 2.97
C ALA A 335 6.72 -6.28 3.13
N VAL A 336 7.85 -6.55 3.77
CA VAL A 336 8.29 -7.92 4.11
C VAL A 336 7.26 -8.60 5.02
N GLY A 337 6.72 -7.86 5.98
CA GLY A 337 5.60 -8.33 6.79
C GLY A 337 4.37 -8.68 5.96
N GLN A 338 4.02 -7.85 4.98
CA GLN A 338 2.89 -8.14 4.08
C GLN A 338 3.13 -9.37 3.19
N ILE A 339 4.37 -9.65 2.78
CA ILE A 339 4.73 -10.88 2.07
C ILE A 339 4.40 -12.09 2.95
N VAL A 340 4.98 -12.12 4.15
CA VAL A 340 4.77 -13.21 5.11
C VAL A 340 3.30 -13.31 5.50
N GLY A 341 2.66 -12.18 5.77
CA GLY A 341 1.26 -12.10 6.17
C GLY A 341 0.29 -12.61 5.11
N SER A 342 0.52 -12.30 3.83
CA SER A 342 -0.36 -12.78 2.75
C SER A 342 -0.28 -14.29 2.60
N VAL A 343 0.92 -14.87 2.65
CA VAL A 343 1.10 -16.32 2.61
C VAL A 343 0.52 -16.98 3.85
N ALA A 344 0.87 -16.48 5.04
CA ALA A 344 0.41 -17.05 6.32
C ALA A 344 -1.12 -16.96 6.46
N PHE A 345 -1.73 -15.84 6.05
CA PHE A 345 -3.19 -15.71 6.07
C PHE A 345 -3.85 -16.73 5.14
N GLY A 346 -3.35 -16.89 3.90
CA GLY A 346 -3.87 -17.88 2.97
C GLY A 346 -3.82 -19.31 3.53
N GLN A 347 -2.69 -19.69 4.15
CA GLN A 347 -2.51 -20.99 4.81
C GLN A 347 -3.48 -21.19 5.97
N LEU A 348 -3.56 -20.21 6.88
CA LEU A 348 -4.48 -20.29 8.02
C LEU A 348 -5.95 -20.27 7.57
N TYR A 349 -6.28 -19.50 6.56
CA TYR A 349 -7.63 -19.46 6.01
C TYR A 349 -8.05 -20.82 5.45
N GLY A 350 -7.14 -21.51 4.75
CA GLY A 350 -7.40 -22.88 4.27
C GLY A 350 -7.49 -23.91 5.40
N ALA A 351 -6.67 -23.77 6.46
CA ALA A 351 -6.55 -24.76 7.53
C ALA A 351 -7.63 -24.63 8.62
N ILE A 352 -7.93 -23.42 9.11
CA ILE A 352 -8.81 -23.17 10.26
C ILE A 352 -10.00 -22.27 9.92
N GLY A 353 -10.19 -21.93 8.64
CA GLY A 353 -11.27 -21.07 8.16
C GLY A 353 -11.05 -19.58 8.39
N ALA A 354 -11.96 -18.76 7.83
CA ALA A 354 -11.85 -17.31 7.83
C ALA A 354 -11.86 -16.71 9.25
N ALA A 355 -12.79 -17.12 10.10
CA ALA A 355 -12.93 -16.60 11.45
C ALA A 355 -11.67 -16.83 12.29
N GLY A 356 -11.13 -18.05 12.29
CA GLY A 356 -9.91 -18.40 13.03
C GLY A 356 -8.70 -17.59 12.55
N ALA A 357 -8.52 -17.47 11.23
CA ALA A 357 -7.45 -16.68 10.64
C ALA A 357 -7.56 -15.20 11.00
N LEU A 358 -8.77 -14.61 10.92
CA LEU A 358 -9.02 -13.22 11.28
C LEU A 358 -8.74 -12.92 12.76
N VAL A 359 -9.17 -13.81 13.67
CA VAL A 359 -8.89 -13.67 15.11
C VAL A 359 -7.39 -13.72 15.39
N PHE A 360 -6.67 -14.66 14.76
CA PHE A 360 -5.22 -14.75 14.90
C PHE A 360 -4.52 -13.45 14.44
N PHE A 361 -4.88 -12.93 13.27
CA PHE A 361 -4.28 -11.71 12.73
C PHE A 361 -4.69 -10.44 13.51
N SER A 362 -5.90 -10.43 14.08
CA SER A 362 -6.29 -9.41 15.05
C SER A 362 -5.42 -9.45 16.31
N GLY A 363 -5.13 -10.64 16.81
CA GLY A 363 -4.24 -10.86 17.95
C GLY A 363 -2.83 -10.32 17.72
N LEU A 364 -2.30 -10.39 16.49
CA LEU A 364 -1.01 -9.77 16.13
C LEU A 364 -1.06 -8.24 16.28
N SER A 365 -2.12 -7.58 15.79
CA SER A 365 -2.30 -6.13 15.98
C SER A 365 -2.47 -5.77 17.46
N GLY A 366 -3.24 -6.55 18.21
CA GLY A 366 -3.43 -6.38 19.66
C GLY A 366 -2.14 -6.58 20.45
N GLY A 367 -1.33 -7.57 20.09
CA GLY A 367 -0.04 -7.84 20.73
C GLY A 367 0.96 -6.67 20.61
N LEU A 368 0.91 -5.93 19.52
CA LEU A 368 1.75 -4.75 19.33
C LEU A 368 1.42 -3.59 20.29
N LEU A 369 0.24 -3.56 20.93
CA LEU A 369 -0.09 -2.55 21.93
C LEU A 369 0.83 -2.59 23.15
N PHE A 370 1.44 -3.74 23.41
CA PHE A 370 2.41 -3.91 24.52
C PHE A 370 3.82 -3.46 24.14
N ILE A 371 4.07 -3.13 22.85
CA ILE A 371 5.36 -2.68 22.36
C ILE A 371 5.26 -1.19 22.04
N SER A 372 5.99 -0.34 22.77
CA SER A 372 5.99 1.11 22.50
C SER A 372 6.86 1.46 21.30
N PRO A 373 6.39 2.33 20.37
CA PRO A 373 7.23 2.86 19.29
C PRO A 373 8.24 3.89 19.82
N GLU A 374 8.10 4.35 21.08
CA GLU A 374 9.00 5.24 21.77
C GLU A 374 10.01 4.39 22.54
N GLY A 375 11.31 4.71 22.39
CA GLY A 375 12.33 4.14 23.28
C GLY A 375 12.00 4.52 24.73
N GLU A 376 12.27 3.64 25.67
CA GLU A 376 12.34 4.04 27.08
C GLU A 376 13.31 5.19 27.18
N ARG A 377 12.87 6.30 27.78
CA ARG A 377 13.72 7.44 28.14
C ARG A 377 14.66 7.03 29.24
#